data_0d3d643fdc42433037d8a3ce1a09e00e
#
_entry.id   0d3d643fdc42433037d8a3ce1a09e00e
#
_cell.length_a   1.000
_cell.length_b   1.000
_cell.length_c   1.000
_cell.angle_alpha   90.00
_cell.angle_beta   90.00
_cell.angle_gamma   90.00
#
_symmetry.space_group_name_H-M   'P 1'
#
loop_
_entity.id
_entity.type
_entity.pdbx_description
1 polymer ?
#
loop_
_entity_poly.entity_id
_entity_poly.type
_entity_poly.pdbx_seq_one_letter_code
_entity_poly.pdbx_strand_id
1 'polypeptide(L)'
;MKKMASLLLALMLACGAAPLARAQEGQSDLVAAGHDFALKVCAACHVVAADQISPPILKPPAPSFVAIVKHGDVSEASLRKLLSTPHGNLGRSAKMPNPQLADFQIDKVVAYLLSLKSGKDSAK
;
A
#
# COMPACT_ATOMS: atom_id res chain seq x y z
N MET A 1 -54.40 -6.40 3.22
CA MET A 1 -53.58 -5.86 2.14
C MET A 1 -52.44 -4.95 2.61
N LYS A 2 -52.57 -4.18 3.71
CA LYS A 2 -51.50 -3.29 4.22
C LYS A 2 -50.30 -4.04 4.83
N LYS A 3 -50.45 -5.22 5.35
CA LYS A 3 -49.37 -6.03 5.98
C LYS A 3 -48.42 -6.72 4.96
N MET A 4 -48.89 -6.99 3.74
CA MET A 4 -48.06 -7.59 2.71
C MET A 4 -47.13 -6.60 2.03
N ALA A 5 -47.51 -5.32 1.95
CA ALA A 5 -46.66 -4.26 1.38
C ALA A 5 -45.43 -3.94 2.26
N SER A 6 -45.54 -4.04 3.59
CA SER A 6 -44.43 -3.82 4.52
C SER A 6 -43.36 -4.94 4.47
N LEU A 7 -43.78 -6.18 4.17
CA LEU A 7 -42.85 -7.32 4.10
C LEU A 7 -41.97 -7.26 2.83
N LEU A 8 -42.51 -6.76 1.74
CA LEU A 8 -41.75 -6.60 0.46
C LEU A 8 -40.73 -5.45 0.50
N LEU A 9 -41.05 -4.40 1.26
CA LEU A 9 -40.12 -3.27 1.41
C LEU A 9 -38.90 -3.64 2.27
N ALA A 10 -39.05 -4.50 3.27
CA ALA A 10 -37.93 -4.95 4.12
C ALA A 10 -36.98 -5.89 3.39
N LEU A 11 -37.45 -6.64 2.38
CA LEU A 11 -36.61 -7.57 1.62
C LEU A 11 -35.69 -6.87 0.61
N MET A 12 -36.05 -5.67 0.15
CA MET A 12 -35.25 -4.91 -0.81
C MET A 12 -34.05 -4.19 -0.19
N LEU A 13 -34.03 -3.95 1.15
CA LEU A 13 -32.92 -3.28 1.83
C LEU A 13 -31.76 -4.23 2.16
N ALA A 14 -31.94 -5.54 2.13
CA ALA A 14 -30.93 -6.51 2.52
C ALA A 14 -29.90 -6.83 1.40
N CYS A 15 -30.15 -6.46 0.15
CA CYS A 15 -29.33 -6.86 -1.00
C CYS A 15 -28.18 -5.89 -1.35
N GLY A 16 -28.05 -4.74 -0.67
CA GLY A 16 -27.11 -3.67 -1.07
C GLY A 16 -25.74 -3.68 -0.39
N ALA A 17 -25.52 -4.47 0.68
CA ALA A 17 -24.30 -4.35 1.50
C ALA A 17 -23.16 -5.32 1.15
N ALA A 18 -23.40 -6.35 0.37
CA ALA A 18 -22.43 -7.41 0.11
C ALA A 18 -21.22 -7.04 -0.78
N PRO A 19 -21.30 -6.17 -1.80
CA PRO A 19 -20.14 -5.88 -2.65
C PRO A 19 -19.07 -5.02 -1.99
N LEU A 20 -19.42 -4.15 -1.03
CA LEU A 20 -18.47 -3.27 -0.38
C LEU A 20 -17.55 -4.02 0.60
N ALA A 21 -18.06 -5.04 1.29
CA ALA A 21 -17.27 -5.83 2.23
C ALA A 21 -16.14 -6.61 1.53
N ARG A 22 -16.41 -7.20 0.39
CA ARG A 22 -15.40 -7.95 -0.40
C ARG A 22 -14.30 -7.06 -0.98
N ALA A 23 -14.62 -5.83 -1.37
CA ALA A 23 -13.61 -4.89 -1.86
C ALA A 23 -12.64 -4.46 -0.74
N GLN A 24 -13.10 -4.36 0.50
CA GLN A 24 -12.27 -4.03 1.64
C GLN A 24 -11.37 -5.19 2.08
N GLU A 25 -11.86 -6.43 2.02
CA GLU A 25 -11.06 -7.63 2.30
C GLU A 25 -9.89 -7.75 1.29
N GLY A 26 -10.16 -7.61 0.00
CA GLY A 26 -9.12 -7.65 -1.03
C GLY A 26 -8.08 -6.53 -0.89
N GLN A 27 -8.48 -5.35 -0.41
CA GLN A 27 -7.55 -4.25 -0.17
C GLN A 27 -6.66 -4.51 1.06
N SER A 28 -7.20 -5.07 2.15
CA SER A 28 -6.43 -5.41 3.34
C SER A 28 -5.39 -6.49 3.04
N ASP A 29 -5.77 -7.51 2.27
CA ASP A 29 -4.86 -8.58 1.86
C ASP A 29 -3.73 -8.07 0.97
N LEU A 30 -4.03 -7.12 0.08
CA LEU A 30 -3.03 -6.49 -0.77
C LEU A 30 -2.02 -5.67 0.04
N VAL A 31 -2.49 -4.93 1.05
CA VAL A 31 -1.64 -4.16 1.97
C VAL A 31 -0.73 -5.10 2.78
N ALA A 32 -1.28 -6.17 3.35
CA ALA A 32 -0.50 -7.15 4.10
C ALA A 32 0.57 -7.82 3.22
N ALA A 33 0.19 -8.23 2.01
CA ALA A 33 1.13 -8.79 1.03
C ALA A 33 2.20 -7.78 0.59
N GLY A 34 1.87 -6.49 0.56
CA GLY A 34 2.81 -5.41 0.28
C GLY A 34 3.81 -5.17 1.40
N HIS A 35 3.35 -5.20 2.65
CA HIS A 35 4.20 -5.15 3.84
C HIS A 35 5.23 -6.29 3.84
N ASP A 36 4.76 -7.54 3.68
CA ASP A 36 5.63 -8.72 3.67
C ASP A 36 6.64 -8.69 2.51
N PHE A 37 6.22 -8.20 1.36
CA PHE A 37 7.09 -8.04 0.20
C PHE A 37 8.15 -6.96 0.47
N ALA A 38 7.77 -5.82 1.05
CA ALA A 38 8.68 -4.73 1.38
C ALA A 38 9.76 -5.18 2.38
N LEU A 39 9.40 -5.96 3.40
CA LEU A 39 10.35 -6.54 4.35
C LEU A 39 11.38 -7.45 3.68
N LYS A 40 11.02 -8.15 2.61
CA LYS A 40 11.92 -9.08 1.90
C LYS A 40 12.80 -8.40 0.86
N VAL A 41 12.28 -7.38 0.17
CA VAL A 41 12.93 -6.82 -1.02
C VAL A 41 13.50 -5.43 -0.78
N CYS A 42 12.80 -4.59 0.00
CA CYS A 42 13.13 -3.17 0.15
C CYS A 42 13.93 -2.88 1.44
N ALA A 43 13.85 -3.77 2.43
CA ALA A 43 14.43 -3.56 3.76
C ALA A 43 15.97 -3.50 3.77
N ALA A 44 16.64 -4.01 2.74
CA ALA A 44 18.08 -3.89 2.61
C ALA A 44 18.56 -2.43 2.52
N CYS A 45 17.74 -1.54 1.95
CA CYS A 45 18.08 -0.14 1.74
C CYS A 45 17.20 0.82 2.54
N HIS A 46 15.95 0.49 2.81
CA HIS A 46 14.95 1.34 3.45
C HIS A 46 14.54 0.81 4.83
N VAL A 47 14.13 1.72 5.72
CA VAL A 47 13.27 1.33 6.84
C VAL A 47 11.84 1.27 6.29
N VAL A 48 11.30 0.06 6.14
CA VAL A 48 10.02 -0.17 5.46
C VAL A 48 8.85 -0.30 6.41
N ALA A 49 9.08 -0.77 7.64
CA ALA A 49 8.04 -1.02 8.63
C ALA A 49 8.59 -0.89 10.05
N ALA A 50 7.69 -0.70 11.03
CA ALA A 50 8.08 -0.59 12.44
C ALA A 50 8.55 -1.93 13.04
N ASP A 51 8.06 -3.05 12.51
CA ASP A 51 8.42 -4.41 12.89
C ASP A 51 9.61 -4.99 12.11
N GLN A 52 10.31 -4.16 11.31
CA GLN A 52 11.53 -4.56 10.65
C GLN A 52 12.62 -4.94 11.66
N ILE A 53 13.01 -6.20 11.68
CA ILE A 53 13.95 -6.76 12.67
C ILE A 53 15.38 -6.25 12.42
N SER A 54 15.82 -6.21 11.17
CA SER A 54 17.19 -5.83 10.81
C SER A 54 17.25 -4.42 10.24
N PRO A 55 18.20 -3.58 10.69
CA PRO A 55 18.39 -2.27 10.10
C PRO A 55 18.87 -2.39 8.64
N PRO A 56 18.63 -1.36 7.81
CA PRO A 56 19.18 -1.31 6.46
C PRO A 56 20.71 -1.46 6.44
N ILE A 57 21.21 -2.21 5.48
CA ILE A 57 22.66 -2.38 5.26
C ILE A 57 23.27 -1.16 4.56
N LEU A 58 22.47 -0.41 3.79
CA LEU A 58 22.92 0.82 3.12
C LEU A 58 23.27 1.90 4.16
N LYS A 59 24.41 2.57 3.99
CA LYS A 59 24.90 3.63 4.88
C LYS A 59 25.25 4.90 4.09
N PRO A 60 24.59 6.03 4.32
CA PRO A 60 23.36 6.18 5.13
C PRO A 60 22.17 5.41 4.50
N PRO A 61 21.16 5.04 5.29
CA PRO A 61 20.00 4.36 4.76
C PRO A 61 19.22 5.26 3.80
N ALA A 62 18.55 4.67 2.84
CA ALA A 62 17.59 5.36 1.99
C ALA A 62 16.41 5.89 2.83
N PRO A 63 15.63 6.87 2.34
CA PRO A 63 14.49 7.42 3.06
C PRO A 63 13.53 6.31 3.50
N SER A 64 13.04 6.37 4.75
CA SER A 64 12.06 5.39 5.23
C SER A 64 10.75 5.49 4.42
N PHE A 65 9.98 4.41 4.37
CA PHE A 65 8.68 4.41 3.70
C PHE A 65 7.74 5.47 4.28
N VAL A 66 7.75 5.64 5.59
CA VAL A 66 7.00 6.72 6.26
C VAL A 66 7.46 8.11 5.81
N ALA A 67 8.77 8.32 5.64
CA ALA A 67 9.28 9.58 5.14
C ALA A 67 8.88 9.83 3.67
N ILE A 68 8.94 8.79 2.83
CA ILE A 68 8.53 8.86 1.43
C ILE A 68 7.07 9.32 1.32
N VAL A 69 6.15 8.70 2.05
CA VAL A 69 4.72 9.01 1.92
C VAL A 69 4.30 10.32 2.56
N LYS A 70 5.13 10.90 3.44
CA LYS A 70 4.92 12.24 4.00
C LYS A 70 5.30 13.37 3.05
N HIS A 71 6.09 13.11 2.03
CA HIS A 71 6.34 14.11 0.98
C HIS A 71 5.06 14.34 0.15
N GLY A 72 4.66 15.63 0.00
CA GLY A 72 3.31 16.06 -0.38
C GLY A 72 2.70 15.47 -1.66
N ASP A 73 3.49 15.13 -2.67
CA ASP A 73 3.00 14.76 -4.01
C ASP A 73 2.92 13.24 -4.26
N VAL A 74 2.92 12.44 -3.19
CA VAL A 74 2.84 10.99 -3.32
C VAL A 74 1.42 10.56 -3.67
N SER A 75 1.27 10.01 -4.87
CA SER A 75 0.06 9.41 -5.42
C SER A 75 0.33 8.00 -5.91
N GLU A 76 -0.71 7.22 -6.15
CA GLU A 76 -0.59 5.90 -6.77
C GLU A 76 0.19 5.97 -8.09
N ALA A 77 -0.17 6.91 -8.96
CA ALA A 77 0.47 7.07 -10.26
C ALA A 77 1.96 7.43 -10.14
N SER A 78 2.34 8.32 -9.18
CA SER A 78 3.73 8.70 -8.97
C SER A 78 4.55 7.54 -8.41
N LEU A 79 4.00 6.74 -7.49
CA LEU A 79 4.64 5.55 -6.94
C LEU A 79 4.83 4.46 -8.01
N ARG A 80 3.81 4.19 -8.82
CA ARG A 80 3.91 3.24 -9.94
C ARG A 80 5.01 3.66 -10.91
N LYS A 81 5.02 4.91 -11.33
CA LYS A 81 6.06 5.46 -12.20
C LYS A 81 7.44 5.32 -11.57
N LEU A 82 7.55 5.60 -10.27
CA LEU A 82 8.80 5.47 -9.54
C LEU A 82 9.31 4.02 -9.53
N LEU A 83 8.46 3.05 -9.25
CA LEU A 83 8.84 1.64 -9.13
C LEU A 83 9.08 0.94 -10.47
N SER A 84 8.50 1.44 -11.57
CA SER A 84 8.64 0.87 -12.92
C SER A 84 9.78 1.48 -13.74
N THR A 85 10.33 2.63 -13.33
CA THR A 85 11.38 3.33 -14.08
C THR A 85 12.71 3.36 -13.34
N PRO A 86 13.85 3.30 -14.05
CA PRO A 86 15.15 3.51 -13.44
C PRO A 86 15.26 4.93 -12.86
N HIS A 87 15.62 5.04 -11.59
CA HIS A 87 15.74 6.35 -10.94
C HIS A 87 17.07 7.01 -11.29
N GLY A 88 17.18 7.49 -12.51
CA GLY A 88 18.40 8.09 -13.02
C GLY A 88 18.79 9.44 -12.38
N ASN A 89 17.84 10.17 -11.74
CA ASN A 89 18.06 11.56 -11.38
C ASN A 89 17.30 12.05 -10.12
N LEU A 90 17.16 11.25 -9.09
CA LEU A 90 16.64 11.72 -7.81
C LEU A 90 17.78 12.33 -6.96
N GLY A 91 18.29 13.51 -7.38
CA GLY A 91 19.24 14.27 -6.57
C GLY A 91 20.64 13.65 -6.43
N ARG A 92 21.57 14.41 -5.89
CA ARG A 92 23.02 14.19 -5.94
C ARG A 92 23.58 12.94 -5.21
N SER A 93 22.82 12.09 -4.54
CA SER A 93 23.46 11.19 -3.58
C SER A 93 23.07 9.73 -3.59
N ALA A 94 21.94 9.30 -4.07
CA ALA A 94 21.63 7.87 -4.08
C ALA A 94 20.61 7.54 -5.18
N LYS A 95 21.08 6.89 -6.21
CA LYS A 95 20.22 6.32 -7.24
C LYS A 95 19.65 5.01 -6.69
N MET A 96 18.36 4.95 -6.41
CA MET A 96 17.70 3.67 -6.21
C MET A 96 17.80 2.88 -7.51
N PRO A 97 18.43 1.71 -7.55
CA PRO A 97 18.43 0.88 -8.75
C PRO A 97 16.98 0.51 -9.11
N ASN A 98 16.71 0.30 -10.40
CA ASN A 98 15.41 -0.23 -10.81
C ASN A 98 15.22 -1.60 -10.15
N PRO A 99 14.21 -1.78 -9.29
CA PRO A 99 13.98 -3.06 -8.61
C PRO A 99 13.45 -4.15 -9.54
N GLN A 100 13.15 -3.83 -10.80
CA GLN A 100 12.65 -4.77 -11.82
C GLN A 100 11.42 -5.56 -11.36
N LEU A 101 10.49 -4.87 -10.72
CA LEU A 101 9.27 -5.46 -10.20
C LEU A 101 8.27 -5.73 -11.32
N ALA A 102 7.60 -6.87 -11.25
CA ALA A 102 6.41 -7.13 -12.05
C ALA A 102 5.22 -6.29 -11.57
N ASP A 103 4.24 -6.01 -12.43
CA ASP A 103 3.11 -5.14 -12.12
C ASP A 103 2.37 -5.56 -10.84
N PHE A 104 2.13 -6.86 -10.64
CA PHE A 104 1.47 -7.36 -9.42
C PHE A 104 2.29 -7.15 -8.14
N GLN A 105 3.61 -7.02 -8.24
CA GLN A 105 4.48 -6.69 -7.11
C GLN A 105 4.44 -5.18 -6.84
N ILE A 106 4.39 -4.37 -7.89
CA ILE A 106 4.17 -2.92 -7.78
C ILE A 106 2.83 -2.64 -7.11
N ASP A 107 1.76 -3.34 -7.49
CA ASP A 107 0.43 -3.21 -6.88
C ASP A 107 0.49 -3.39 -5.35
N LYS A 108 1.17 -4.43 -4.89
CA LYS A 108 1.35 -4.73 -3.46
C LYS A 108 2.10 -3.62 -2.73
N VAL A 109 3.26 -3.21 -3.26
CA VAL A 109 4.09 -2.18 -2.62
C VAL A 109 3.38 -0.83 -2.60
N VAL A 110 2.69 -0.47 -3.67
CA VAL A 110 1.92 0.78 -3.76
C VAL A 110 0.77 0.77 -2.76
N ALA A 111 0.01 -0.32 -2.67
CA ALA A 111 -1.07 -0.44 -1.69
C ALA A 111 -0.56 -0.27 -0.26
N TYR A 112 0.56 -0.88 0.07
CA TYR A 112 1.20 -0.75 1.38
C TYR A 112 1.66 0.68 1.65
N LEU A 113 2.38 1.32 0.73
CA LEU A 113 2.83 2.71 0.88
C LEU A 113 1.65 3.68 1.08
N LEU A 114 0.56 3.52 0.33
CA LEU A 114 -0.63 4.35 0.48
C LEU A 114 -1.35 4.12 1.82
N SER A 115 -1.30 2.91 2.38
CA SER A 115 -1.83 2.62 3.71
C SER A 115 -1.06 3.37 4.79
N LEU A 116 0.26 3.46 4.69
CA LEU A 116 1.11 4.25 5.59
C LEU A 116 0.77 5.75 5.53
N LYS A 117 0.42 6.28 4.36
CA LYS A 117 -0.02 7.66 4.19
C LYS A 117 -1.32 7.95 4.93
N SER A 118 -2.24 7.00 4.94
CA SER A 118 -3.54 7.12 5.60
C SER A 118 -3.51 6.86 7.12
N GLY A 119 -2.36 6.50 7.69
CA GLY A 119 -2.20 6.18 9.11
C GLY A 119 -2.89 4.89 9.56
N LYS A 120 -3.30 4.03 8.62
CA LYS A 120 -4.03 2.79 8.94
C LYS A 120 -3.18 1.67 9.54
N ASP A 121 -1.84 1.74 9.39
CA ASP A 121 -0.92 0.73 9.93
C ASP A 121 -0.34 1.08 11.31
N SER A 122 -0.73 2.20 11.91
CA SER A 122 -0.26 2.58 13.24
C SER A 122 -1.07 1.97 14.39
N ALA A 123 -2.00 1.06 14.10
CA ALA A 123 -2.94 0.48 15.06
C ALA A 123 -2.89 -1.06 15.07
N LYS A 124 -1.74 -1.62 15.46
CA LYS A 124 -1.71 -3.01 15.93
C LYS A 124 -0.57 -3.22 16.93
#